data_47b2e504d4279054f41e945883e5bde1
#
_entry.id   47b2e504d4279054f41e945883e5bde1
#
_cell.length_a   1.000
_cell.length_b   1.000
_cell.length_c   1.000
_cell.angle_alpha   90.00
_cell.angle_beta   90.00
_cell.angle_gamma   90.00
#
_symmetry.space_group_name_H-M   'P 1'
#
loop_
_entity.id
_entity.type
_entity.pdbx_description
1 polymer ?
#
loop_
_entity_poly.entity_id
_entity_poly.type
_entity_poly.pdbx_seq_one_letter_code
_entity_poly.pdbx_strand_id
1 'polypeptide(L)'
;MSLSIDEAIKKVLSFLKSIPMAPATVKYYSCCCSHVRDYCQRNALQEFSYKDAASFTAEQLKLAENGKFGKIYALIMRKAAYYVADCFETGTLEWKRNRYTITELPENYQQILGSFEESISGKLAEGSVYNIIHEIRKFLKYLEKAGCLIIQDLSADILRTYVIQEAPKHMGNYVNLTWPLKKFLAYVKKSGVALSGTFDFFLANPAPVHERVLPAFDDDETKAILESIDTSTKQGRRDYAVVMLALDTGLRWSDIAKMQLSDILWEKREIRVKQEKTDTPLTLPLTLRAGTAVADYILEARPKCS
;
A
#
# COMPACT_ATOMS: atom_id res chain seq x y z
N MET A 1 -20.34 31.73 -3.54
CA MET A 1 -18.91 32.11 -3.56
C MET A 1 -18.12 30.91 -4.10
N SER A 2 -17.35 31.11 -5.14
CA SER A 2 -16.46 30.07 -5.66
C SER A 2 -15.38 29.75 -4.63
N LEU A 3 -15.05 28.48 -4.45
CA LEU A 3 -14.01 28.01 -3.53
C LEU A 3 -12.65 28.50 -4.03
N SER A 4 -11.88 29.19 -3.19
CA SER A 4 -10.51 29.59 -3.54
C SER A 4 -9.52 28.46 -3.29
N ILE A 5 -8.34 28.50 -3.95
CA ILE A 5 -7.25 27.53 -3.75
C ILE A 5 -6.83 27.46 -2.28
N ASP A 6 -6.73 28.61 -1.61
CA ASP A 6 -6.34 28.67 -0.19
C ASP A 6 -7.39 28.05 0.74
N GLU A 7 -8.68 28.26 0.44
CA GLU A 7 -9.76 27.61 1.19
C GLU A 7 -9.79 26.10 0.96
N ALA A 8 -9.55 25.63 -0.26
CA ALA A 8 -9.42 24.22 -0.57
C ALA A 8 -8.26 23.58 0.21
N ILE A 9 -7.09 24.22 0.23
CA ILE A 9 -5.93 23.75 1.01
C ILE A 9 -6.25 23.72 2.51
N LYS A 10 -6.92 24.74 3.05
CA LYS A 10 -7.36 24.76 4.47
C LYS A 10 -8.30 23.60 4.77
N LYS A 11 -9.27 23.30 3.88
CA LYS A 11 -10.16 22.13 4.02
C LYS A 11 -9.38 20.83 4.05
N VAL A 12 -8.43 20.64 3.12
CA VAL A 12 -7.58 19.44 3.08
C VAL A 12 -6.80 19.28 4.38
N LEU A 13 -6.15 20.33 4.87
CA LEU A 13 -5.36 20.27 6.11
C LEU A 13 -6.23 20.04 7.35
N SER A 14 -7.44 20.60 7.40
CA SER A 14 -8.42 20.33 8.45
C SER A 14 -8.86 18.87 8.43
N PHE A 15 -9.19 18.34 7.27
CA PHE A 15 -9.52 16.92 7.08
C PHE A 15 -8.38 16.00 7.54
N LEU A 16 -7.14 16.29 7.16
CA LEU A 16 -5.98 15.47 7.56
C LEU A 16 -5.73 15.49 9.08
N LYS A 17 -6.13 16.57 9.77
CA LYS A 17 -6.08 16.66 11.23
C LYS A 17 -7.22 15.89 11.92
N SER A 18 -8.36 15.70 11.25
CA SER A 18 -9.51 14.97 11.81
C SER A 18 -9.36 13.44 11.77
N ILE A 19 -8.38 12.93 11.01
CA ILE A 19 -8.07 11.50 10.96
C ILE A 19 -6.85 11.18 11.84
N PRO A 20 -6.71 9.94 12.37
CA PRO A 20 -5.62 9.56 13.26
C PRO A 20 -4.29 9.52 12.51
N MET A 21 -3.68 10.68 12.33
CA MET A 21 -2.42 10.88 11.61
C MET A 21 -1.39 11.56 12.51
N ALA A 22 -0.13 11.13 12.41
CA ALA A 22 0.95 11.76 13.17
C ALA A 22 1.10 13.25 12.79
N PRO A 23 1.31 14.17 13.75
CA PRO A 23 1.46 15.60 13.48
C PRO A 23 2.56 15.92 12.44
N ALA A 24 3.66 15.16 12.46
CA ALA A 24 4.73 15.29 11.48
C ALA A 24 4.25 15.00 10.05
N THR A 25 3.35 14.01 9.88
CA THR A 25 2.76 13.68 8.58
C THR A 25 1.85 14.80 8.09
N VAL A 26 1.04 15.39 8.97
CA VAL A 26 0.19 16.56 8.61
C VAL A 26 1.06 17.74 8.19
N LYS A 27 2.16 18.01 8.89
CA LYS A 27 3.13 19.05 8.52
C LYS A 27 3.74 18.78 7.14
N TYR A 28 4.03 17.52 6.84
CA TYR A 28 4.56 17.11 5.55
C TYR A 28 3.56 17.38 4.41
N TYR A 29 2.28 17.04 4.61
CA TYR A 29 1.22 17.39 3.65
C TYR A 29 1.03 18.89 3.50
N SER A 30 1.22 19.68 4.56
CA SER A 30 1.18 21.14 4.48
C SER A 30 2.24 21.68 3.52
N CYS A 31 3.47 21.15 3.59
CA CYS A 31 4.53 21.49 2.63
C CYS A 31 4.15 21.08 1.20
N CYS A 32 3.54 19.88 1.02
CA CYS A 32 3.09 19.43 -0.29
C CYS A 32 1.98 20.34 -0.86
N CYS A 33 1.05 20.78 -0.04
CA CYS A 33 0.01 21.75 -0.44
C CYS A 33 0.59 23.12 -0.83
N SER A 34 1.70 23.57 -0.22
CA SER A 34 2.38 24.80 -0.64
C SER A 34 2.89 24.68 -2.08
N HIS A 35 3.45 23.53 -2.47
CA HIS A 35 3.86 23.31 -3.88
C HIS A 35 2.67 23.35 -4.85
N VAL A 36 1.49 22.86 -4.43
CA VAL A 36 0.26 22.99 -5.25
C VAL A 36 -0.16 24.45 -5.39
N ARG A 37 -0.11 25.22 -4.29
CA ARG A 37 -0.38 26.67 -4.32
C ARG A 37 0.54 27.40 -5.28
N ASP A 38 1.84 27.17 -5.18
CA ASP A 38 2.85 27.79 -6.04
C ASP A 38 2.63 27.44 -7.52
N TYR A 39 2.21 26.21 -7.80
CA TYR A 39 1.83 25.77 -9.14
C TYR A 39 0.62 26.55 -9.65
N CYS A 40 -0.45 26.64 -8.84
CA CYS A 40 -1.64 27.41 -9.21
C CYS A 40 -1.32 28.87 -9.48
N GLN A 41 -0.49 29.51 -8.65
CA GLN A 41 -0.06 30.90 -8.84
C GLN A 41 0.73 31.09 -10.14
N ARG A 42 1.69 30.19 -10.43
CA ARG A 42 2.49 30.27 -11.67
C ARG A 42 1.65 30.10 -12.94
N ASN A 43 0.57 29.32 -12.86
CA ASN A 43 -0.32 29.07 -13.99
C ASN A 43 -1.60 29.91 -13.97
N ALA A 44 -1.71 30.90 -13.06
CA ALA A 44 -2.86 31.78 -12.89
C ALA A 44 -4.21 31.04 -12.74
N LEU A 45 -4.19 29.85 -12.09
CA LEU A 45 -5.38 29.03 -11.88
C LEU A 45 -6.22 29.57 -10.72
N GLN A 46 -7.50 29.75 -10.95
CA GLN A 46 -8.49 30.13 -9.91
C GLN A 46 -9.16 28.88 -9.30
N GLU A 47 -9.26 27.80 -10.07
CA GLU A 47 -9.79 26.50 -9.71
C GLU A 47 -8.73 25.43 -10.00
N PHE A 48 -8.87 24.26 -9.41
CA PHE A 48 -7.88 23.18 -9.54
C PHE A 48 -8.57 21.85 -9.82
N SER A 49 -8.56 21.44 -11.07
CA SER A 49 -9.21 20.22 -11.56
C SER A 49 -8.33 18.97 -11.40
N TYR A 50 -8.91 17.79 -11.63
CA TYR A 50 -8.12 16.54 -11.74
C TYR A 50 -7.10 16.58 -12.88
N LYS A 51 -7.38 17.31 -13.97
CA LYS A 51 -6.44 17.51 -15.07
C LYS A 51 -5.22 18.31 -14.62
N ASP A 52 -5.44 19.37 -13.81
CA ASP A 52 -4.36 20.18 -13.26
C ASP A 52 -3.53 19.38 -12.25
N ALA A 53 -4.17 18.55 -11.41
CA ALA A 53 -3.50 17.65 -10.49
C ALA A 53 -2.63 16.60 -11.23
N ALA A 54 -3.07 16.11 -12.40
CA ALA A 54 -2.29 15.22 -13.24
C ALA A 54 -1.09 15.93 -13.86
N SER A 55 -1.28 17.16 -14.37
CA SER A 55 -0.21 18.00 -14.96
C SER A 55 0.84 18.37 -13.91
N PHE A 56 0.40 18.82 -12.73
CA PHE A 56 1.27 19.08 -11.58
C PHE A 56 2.09 17.83 -11.22
N THR A 57 1.43 16.67 -11.14
CA THR A 57 2.08 15.40 -10.80
C THR A 57 3.17 15.04 -11.80
N ALA A 58 2.91 15.20 -13.10
CA ALA A 58 3.87 14.94 -14.16
C ALA A 58 5.12 15.84 -14.04
N GLU A 59 4.91 17.14 -13.74
CA GLU A 59 5.99 18.09 -13.48
C GLU A 59 6.84 17.65 -12.27
N GLN A 60 6.21 17.28 -11.16
CA GLN A 60 6.94 16.88 -9.94
C GLN A 60 7.70 15.56 -10.14
N LEU A 61 7.14 14.59 -10.85
CA LEU A 61 7.84 13.33 -11.15
C LEU A 61 9.07 13.58 -12.03
N LYS A 62 8.96 14.46 -13.01
CA LYS A 62 10.11 14.86 -13.87
C LYS A 62 11.20 15.55 -13.06
N LEU A 63 10.84 16.40 -12.09
CA LEU A 63 11.80 17.02 -11.18
C LEU A 63 12.48 16.01 -10.27
N ALA A 64 11.75 14.98 -9.83
CA ALA A 64 12.32 13.88 -9.04
C ALA A 64 13.28 13.01 -9.87
N GLU A 65 12.97 12.75 -11.14
CA GLU A 65 13.86 12.05 -12.08
C GLU A 65 15.16 12.81 -12.31
N ASN A 66 15.07 14.15 -12.30
CA ASN A 66 16.24 15.04 -12.41
C ASN A 66 16.99 15.22 -11.07
N GLY A 67 16.64 14.47 -10.04
CA GLY A 67 17.35 14.46 -8.74
C GLY A 67 17.04 15.63 -7.80
N LYS A 68 16.05 16.49 -8.10
CA LYS A 68 15.73 17.64 -7.23
C LYS A 68 15.21 17.21 -5.85
N PHE A 69 14.52 16.07 -5.78
CA PHE A 69 14.04 15.41 -4.54
C PHE A 69 13.69 13.95 -4.81
N GLY A 70 13.43 13.17 -3.74
CA GLY A 70 13.12 11.74 -3.87
C GLY A 70 11.76 11.46 -4.51
N LYS A 71 11.64 10.38 -5.29
CA LYS A 71 10.40 9.94 -5.95
C LYS A 71 9.23 9.78 -4.99
N ILE A 72 9.48 9.31 -3.75
CA ILE A 72 8.45 9.15 -2.72
C ILE A 72 7.82 10.51 -2.39
N TYR A 73 8.62 11.57 -2.31
CA TYR A 73 8.11 12.92 -2.06
C TYR A 73 7.18 13.40 -3.18
N ALA A 74 7.56 13.18 -4.46
CA ALA A 74 6.69 13.47 -5.59
C ALA A 74 5.34 12.73 -5.52
N LEU A 75 5.34 11.48 -5.04
CA LEU A 75 4.11 10.69 -4.88
C LEU A 75 3.21 11.22 -3.76
N ILE A 76 3.79 11.81 -2.70
CA ILE A 76 3.01 12.46 -1.63
C ILE A 76 2.45 13.80 -2.13
N MET A 77 3.24 14.59 -2.86
CA MET A 77 2.76 15.81 -3.53
C MET A 77 1.59 15.51 -4.47
N ARG A 78 1.67 14.43 -5.24
CA ARG A 78 0.54 13.94 -6.05
C ARG A 78 -0.70 13.75 -5.19
N LYS A 79 -0.58 13.03 -4.06
CA LYS A 79 -1.73 12.76 -3.19
C LYS A 79 -2.34 14.05 -2.64
N ALA A 80 -1.51 15.02 -2.25
CA ALA A 80 -1.96 16.33 -1.81
C ALA A 80 -2.71 17.08 -2.93
N ALA A 81 -2.17 17.07 -4.15
CA ALA A 81 -2.79 17.71 -5.31
C ALA A 81 -4.19 17.13 -5.60
N TYR A 82 -4.33 15.80 -5.58
CA TYR A 82 -5.64 15.19 -5.78
C TYR A 82 -6.63 15.49 -4.65
N TYR A 83 -6.19 15.69 -3.40
CA TYR A 83 -7.08 16.15 -2.34
C TYR A 83 -7.54 17.59 -2.57
N VAL A 84 -6.67 18.46 -3.09
CA VAL A 84 -7.08 19.83 -3.45
C VAL A 84 -8.08 19.77 -4.60
N ALA A 85 -7.85 18.97 -5.63
CA ALA A 85 -8.79 18.81 -6.74
C ALA A 85 -10.14 18.26 -6.28
N ASP A 86 -10.19 17.31 -5.33
CA ASP A 86 -11.46 16.80 -4.78
C ASP A 86 -12.31 17.92 -4.17
N CYS A 87 -11.70 18.92 -3.57
CA CYS A 87 -12.46 20.04 -3.01
C CYS A 87 -13.25 20.81 -4.09
N PHE A 88 -12.73 20.84 -5.31
CA PHE A 88 -13.39 21.52 -6.45
C PHE A 88 -14.35 20.61 -7.20
N GLU A 89 -13.91 19.35 -7.48
CA GLU A 89 -14.64 18.42 -8.34
C GLU A 89 -15.80 17.71 -7.63
N THR A 90 -15.58 17.27 -6.40
CA THR A 90 -16.57 16.48 -5.65
C THR A 90 -17.08 17.16 -4.38
N GLY A 91 -16.37 18.16 -3.88
CA GLY A 91 -16.67 18.83 -2.60
C GLY A 91 -16.44 17.97 -1.36
N THR A 92 -16.09 16.67 -1.52
CA THR A 92 -15.92 15.70 -0.44
C THR A 92 -14.48 15.22 -0.32
N LEU A 93 -14.05 14.96 0.91
CA LEU A 93 -12.72 14.44 1.20
C LEU A 93 -12.83 13.09 1.90
N GLU A 94 -12.22 12.06 1.33
CA GLU A 94 -12.13 10.74 1.90
C GLU A 94 -10.68 10.28 1.98
N TRP A 95 -10.29 9.61 3.09
CA TRP A 95 -8.97 9.01 3.18
C TRP A 95 -8.88 7.78 2.28
N LYS A 96 -8.18 7.93 1.14
CA LYS A 96 -7.88 6.81 0.22
C LYS A 96 -6.38 6.48 0.36
N ARG A 97 -6.09 5.23 0.76
CA ARG A 97 -4.70 4.77 0.99
C ARG A 97 -3.83 4.98 -0.25
N ASN A 98 -4.39 4.73 -1.43
CA ASN A 98 -3.74 4.96 -2.72
C ASN A 98 -4.72 5.63 -3.67
N ARG A 99 -4.38 6.86 -4.10
CA ARG A 99 -5.04 7.50 -5.23
C ARG A 99 -4.22 7.20 -6.46
N TYR A 100 -4.78 6.38 -7.32
CA TYR A 100 -4.24 6.24 -8.67
C TYR A 100 -4.76 7.38 -9.53
N THR A 101 -3.92 7.86 -10.45
CA THR A 101 -4.44 8.43 -11.67
C THR A 101 -5.38 7.40 -12.26
N ILE A 102 -6.68 7.63 -12.17
CA ILE A 102 -7.68 6.88 -12.89
C ILE A 102 -7.50 7.29 -14.35
N THR A 103 -6.55 6.70 -15.03
CA THR A 103 -6.60 6.64 -16.47
C THR A 103 -7.75 5.69 -16.72
N GLU A 104 -8.86 6.22 -17.17
CA GLU A 104 -10.07 5.46 -17.41
C GLU A 104 -9.74 4.35 -18.38
N LEU A 105 -10.12 3.14 -18.02
CA LEU A 105 -10.12 2.02 -18.94
C LEU A 105 -11.32 2.21 -19.88
N PRO A 106 -11.29 1.69 -21.10
CA PRO A 106 -12.49 1.54 -21.92
C PRO A 106 -13.61 0.88 -21.13
N GLU A 107 -14.86 1.28 -21.39
CA GLU A 107 -16.03 0.88 -20.60
C GLU A 107 -16.16 -0.66 -20.47
N ASN A 108 -15.94 -1.39 -21.55
CA ASN A 108 -15.93 -2.85 -21.55
C ASN A 108 -14.86 -3.45 -20.61
N TYR A 109 -13.69 -2.81 -20.53
CA TYR A 109 -12.65 -3.25 -19.60
C TYR A 109 -12.94 -2.84 -18.14
N GLN A 110 -13.64 -1.73 -17.94
CA GLN A 110 -14.12 -1.37 -16.60
C GLN A 110 -15.16 -2.38 -16.10
N GLN A 111 -16.12 -2.75 -16.95
CA GLN A 111 -17.16 -3.71 -16.61
C GLN A 111 -16.58 -5.09 -16.26
N ILE A 112 -15.68 -5.62 -17.11
CA ILE A 112 -15.08 -6.94 -16.84
C ILE A 112 -14.19 -6.93 -15.59
N LEU A 113 -13.47 -5.82 -15.33
CA LEU A 113 -12.65 -5.67 -14.14
C LEU A 113 -13.50 -5.60 -12.87
N GLY A 114 -14.62 -4.85 -12.90
CA GLY A 114 -15.56 -4.74 -11.78
C GLY A 114 -16.21 -6.08 -11.45
N SER A 115 -16.71 -6.79 -12.45
CA SER A 115 -17.30 -8.12 -12.27
C SER A 115 -16.28 -9.16 -11.78
N PHE A 116 -15.02 -9.05 -12.20
CA PHE A 116 -13.93 -9.88 -11.68
C PHE A 116 -13.64 -9.56 -10.21
N GLU A 117 -13.56 -8.28 -9.84
CA GLU A 117 -13.37 -7.83 -8.46
C GLU A 117 -14.45 -8.37 -7.53
N GLU A 118 -15.72 -8.26 -7.92
CA GLU A 118 -16.84 -8.84 -7.17
C GLU A 118 -16.70 -10.35 -7.01
N SER A 119 -16.22 -11.06 -8.03
CA SER A 119 -16.06 -12.52 -7.99
C SER A 119 -15.03 -13.02 -6.99
N ILE A 120 -14.03 -12.19 -6.64
CA ILE A 120 -12.94 -12.52 -5.71
C ILE A 120 -13.09 -11.85 -4.34
N SER A 121 -13.91 -10.81 -4.24
CA SER A 121 -14.22 -10.11 -2.98
C SER A 121 -14.89 -11.06 -1.97
N GLY A 122 -14.53 -10.93 -0.70
CA GLY A 122 -15.01 -11.82 0.36
C GLY A 122 -14.38 -13.23 0.37
N LYS A 123 -13.72 -13.66 -0.72
CA LYS A 123 -12.99 -14.94 -0.79
C LYS A 123 -11.51 -14.81 -0.49
N LEU A 124 -10.98 -13.61 -0.61
CA LEU A 124 -9.58 -13.27 -0.38
C LEU A 124 -9.49 -12.07 0.55
N ALA A 125 -8.37 -11.94 1.26
CA ALA A 125 -8.10 -10.76 2.07
C ALA A 125 -8.10 -9.49 1.19
N GLU A 126 -8.65 -8.38 1.71
CA GLU A 126 -8.80 -7.10 0.98
C GLU A 126 -7.50 -6.63 0.32
N GLY A 127 -6.36 -6.74 1.03
CA GLY A 127 -5.05 -6.40 0.47
C GLY A 127 -4.65 -7.28 -0.72
N SER A 128 -5.08 -8.54 -0.75
CA SER A 128 -4.85 -9.45 -1.88
C SER A 128 -5.73 -9.08 -3.07
N VAL A 129 -7.02 -8.80 -2.83
CA VAL A 129 -7.96 -8.32 -3.86
C VAL A 129 -7.40 -7.06 -4.49
N TYR A 130 -7.02 -6.08 -3.68
CA TYR A 130 -6.44 -4.83 -4.12
C TYR A 130 -5.22 -5.04 -5.05
N ASN A 131 -4.26 -5.88 -4.65
CA ASN A 131 -3.06 -6.15 -5.46
C ASN A 131 -3.40 -6.84 -6.79
N ILE A 132 -4.33 -7.80 -6.77
CA ILE A 132 -4.80 -8.48 -7.98
C ILE A 132 -5.43 -7.47 -8.94
N ILE A 133 -6.38 -6.68 -8.49
CA ILE A 133 -7.08 -5.69 -9.31
C ILE A 133 -6.12 -4.65 -9.86
N HIS A 134 -5.12 -4.25 -9.06
CA HIS A 134 -4.08 -3.34 -9.51
C HIS A 134 -3.27 -3.92 -10.69
N GLU A 135 -2.82 -5.17 -10.59
CA GLU A 135 -2.06 -5.82 -11.67
C GLU A 135 -2.92 -6.05 -12.91
N ILE A 136 -4.18 -6.47 -12.75
CA ILE A 136 -5.08 -6.64 -13.89
C ILE A 136 -5.41 -5.32 -14.57
N ARG A 137 -5.58 -4.24 -13.83
CA ARG A 137 -5.76 -2.90 -14.40
C ARG A 137 -4.57 -2.47 -15.27
N LYS A 138 -3.33 -2.77 -14.84
CA LYS A 138 -2.14 -2.51 -15.66
C LYS A 138 -2.17 -3.32 -16.95
N PHE A 139 -2.52 -4.60 -16.85
CA PHE A 139 -2.64 -5.48 -17.99
C PHE A 139 -3.68 -4.97 -19.00
N LEU A 140 -4.89 -4.64 -18.54
CA LEU A 140 -5.95 -4.11 -19.41
C LEU A 140 -5.55 -2.80 -20.09
N LYS A 141 -4.81 -1.92 -19.40
CA LYS A 141 -4.22 -0.72 -20.01
C LYS A 141 -3.17 -1.02 -21.08
N TYR A 142 -2.40 -2.06 -20.85
CA TYR A 142 -1.46 -2.52 -21.87
C TYR A 142 -2.20 -3.03 -23.11
N LEU A 143 -3.28 -3.81 -22.93
CA LEU A 143 -4.11 -4.30 -24.03
C LEU A 143 -4.68 -3.15 -24.85
N GLU A 144 -5.25 -2.13 -24.20
CA GLU A 144 -5.75 -0.92 -24.86
C GLU A 144 -4.68 -0.27 -25.73
N LYS A 145 -3.47 -0.07 -25.19
CA LYS A 145 -2.33 0.51 -25.93
C LYS A 145 -1.83 -0.37 -27.07
N ALA A 146 -1.97 -1.68 -26.94
CA ALA A 146 -1.60 -2.65 -27.97
C ALA A 146 -2.70 -2.79 -29.05
N GLY A 147 -3.79 -2.01 -28.99
CA GLY A 147 -4.90 -2.08 -29.94
C GLY A 147 -5.87 -3.24 -29.71
N CYS A 148 -5.70 -4.01 -28.63
CA CYS A 148 -6.63 -5.04 -28.22
C CYS A 148 -7.74 -4.36 -27.40
N LEU A 149 -8.86 -4.04 -28.06
CA LEU A 149 -9.96 -3.28 -27.45
C LEU A 149 -11.00 -4.15 -26.74
N ILE A 150 -11.06 -5.44 -27.06
CA ILE A 150 -11.92 -6.42 -26.42
C ILE A 150 -11.10 -7.64 -26.00
N ILE A 151 -11.45 -8.24 -24.87
CA ILE A 151 -10.65 -9.33 -24.28
C ILE A 151 -10.65 -10.60 -25.15
N GLN A 152 -11.65 -10.77 -26.01
CA GLN A 152 -11.74 -11.87 -26.97
C GLN A 152 -10.59 -11.88 -27.98
N ASP A 153 -10.08 -10.69 -28.33
CA ASP A 153 -8.99 -10.52 -29.27
C ASP A 153 -7.61 -10.74 -28.65
N LEU A 154 -7.56 -11.09 -27.36
CA LEU A 154 -6.31 -11.40 -26.69
C LEU A 154 -5.61 -12.59 -27.36
N SER A 155 -4.48 -12.33 -27.98
CA SER A 155 -3.63 -13.38 -28.55
C SER A 155 -2.51 -13.79 -27.58
N ALA A 156 -1.93 -14.98 -27.82
CA ALA A 156 -0.78 -15.47 -27.07
C ALA A 156 0.44 -14.52 -27.20
N ASP A 157 0.63 -13.90 -28.36
CA ASP A 157 1.76 -12.98 -28.61
C ASP A 157 1.60 -11.69 -27.82
N ILE A 158 0.40 -11.13 -27.71
CA ILE A 158 0.13 -9.95 -26.90
C ILE A 158 0.44 -10.25 -25.41
N LEU A 159 -0.04 -11.37 -24.90
CA LEU A 159 0.22 -11.78 -23.50
C LEU A 159 1.71 -12.04 -23.29
N ARG A 160 2.36 -12.74 -24.19
CA ARG A 160 3.81 -13.00 -24.13
C ARG A 160 4.61 -11.71 -24.08
N THR A 161 4.30 -10.76 -24.95
CA THR A 161 4.99 -9.46 -24.99
C THR A 161 4.80 -8.69 -23.68
N TYR A 162 3.58 -8.67 -23.11
CA TYR A 162 3.32 -8.07 -21.82
C TYR A 162 4.14 -8.70 -20.70
N VAL A 163 4.15 -10.04 -20.63
CA VAL A 163 4.90 -10.76 -19.61
C VAL A 163 6.40 -10.49 -19.72
N ILE A 164 6.96 -10.48 -20.93
CA ILE A 164 8.39 -10.17 -21.15
C ILE A 164 8.72 -8.74 -20.70
N GLN A 165 7.84 -7.77 -20.95
CA GLN A 165 8.05 -6.37 -20.56
C GLN A 165 7.92 -6.13 -19.05
N GLU A 166 7.00 -6.86 -18.37
CA GLU A 166 6.75 -6.68 -16.95
C GLU A 166 7.64 -7.56 -16.06
N ALA A 167 8.08 -8.74 -16.53
CA ALA A 167 8.88 -9.68 -15.75
C ALA A 167 10.12 -9.04 -15.07
N PRO A 168 10.90 -8.17 -15.72
CA PRO A 168 12.05 -7.51 -15.08
C PRO A 168 11.68 -6.66 -13.86
N LYS A 169 10.45 -6.14 -13.80
CA LYS A 169 9.95 -5.33 -12.67
C LYS A 169 9.56 -6.21 -11.47
N HIS A 170 9.43 -7.52 -11.67
CA HIS A 170 9.01 -8.52 -10.69
C HIS A 170 10.11 -9.53 -10.35
N MET A 171 11.39 -9.18 -10.57
CA MET A 171 12.55 -10.09 -10.42
C MET A 171 12.64 -10.77 -9.03
N GLY A 172 12.09 -10.16 -7.98
CA GLY A 172 12.06 -10.77 -6.64
C GLY A 172 10.86 -11.67 -6.38
N ASN A 173 9.77 -11.53 -7.14
CA ASN A 173 8.54 -12.30 -6.95
C ASN A 173 7.67 -12.33 -8.21
N TYR A 174 8.07 -13.16 -9.16
CA TYR A 174 7.36 -13.34 -10.44
C TYR A 174 5.90 -13.83 -10.27
N VAL A 175 5.60 -14.50 -9.17
CA VAL A 175 4.25 -14.94 -8.83
C VAL A 175 3.28 -13.77 -8.71
N ASN A 176 3.76 -12.60 -8.26
CA ASN A 176 2.93 -11.39 -8.17
C ASN A 176 2.44 -10.89 -9.55
N LEU A 177 3.14 -11.23 -10.63
CA LEU A 177 2.71 -10.96 -12.00
C LEU A 177 1.78 -12.06 -12.52
N THR A 178 2.21 -13.32 -12.41
CA THR A 178 1.55 -14.45 -13.07
C THR A 178 0.26 -14.89 -12.39
N TRP A 179 0.20 -14.87 -11.07
CA TRP A 179 -0.97 -15.34 -10.33
C TRP A 179 -2.24 -14.49 -10.54
N PRO A 180 -2.18 -13.13 -10.52
CA PRO A 180 -3.31 -12.30 -10.91
C PRO A 180 -3.79 -12.59 -12.33
N LEU A 181 -2.87 -12.71 -13.29
CA LEU A 181 -3.20 -13.00 -14.69
C LEU A 181 -3.90 -14.35 -14.83
N LYS A 182 -3.36 -15.41 -14.20
CA LYS A 182 -4.01 -16.73 -14.19
C LYS A 182 -5.43 -16.67 -13.65
N LYS A 183 -5.63 -16.00 -12.51
CA LYS A 183 -6.97 -15.85 -11.90
C LYS A 183 -7.93 -15.11 -12.82
N PHE A 184 -7.48 -14.02 -13.42
CA PHE A 184 -8.30 -13.22 -14.31
C PHE A 184 -8.67 -13.98 -15.59
N LEU A 185 -7.71 -14.61 -16.26
CA LEU A 185 -7.96 -15.41 -17.47
C LEU A 185 -8.85 -16.63 -17.20
N ALA A 186 -8.69 -17.28 -16.06
CA ALA A 186 -9.60 -18.34 -15.62
C ALA A 186 -11.02 -17.84 -15.40
N TYR A 187 -11.18 -16.64 -14.82
CA TYR A 187 -12.48 -15.98 -14.65
C TYR A 187 -13.10 -15.66 -16.01
N VAL A 188 -12.36 -15.04 -16.92
CA VAL A 188 -12.82 -14.70 -18.27
C VAL A 188 -13.31 -15.96 -19.02
N LYS A 189 -12.52 -17.05 -18.97
CA LYS A 189 -12.90 -18.33 -19.55
C LYS A 189 -14.18 -18.91 -18.94
N LYS A 190 -14.31 -18.82 -17.60
CA LYS A 190 -15.50 -19.31 -16.88
C LYS A 190 -16.75 -18.49 -17.21
N SER A 191 -16.59 -17.22 -17.53
CA SER A 191 -17.69 -16.32 -17.94
C SER A 191 -18.19 -16.57 -19.39
N GLY A 192 -17.71 -17.64 -20.03
CA GLY A 192 -18.16 -18.01 -21.39
C GLY A 192 -17.46 -17.25 -22.52
N VAL A 193 -16.46 -16.45 -22.20
CA VAL A 193 -15.69 -15.72 -23.21
C VAL A 193 -14.67 -16.65 -23.85
N ALA A 194 -14.82 -16.89 -25.15
CA ALA A 194 -13.85 -17.65 -25.92
C ALA A 194 -12.58 -16.84 -26.11
N LEU A 195 -11.47 -17.34 -25.58
CA LEU A 195 -10.14 -16.78 -25.80
C LEU A 195 -9.43 -17.58 -26.91
N SER A 196 -8.73 -16.87 -27.80
CA SER A 196 -8.12 -17.45 -29.01
C SER A 196 -6.85 -18.27 -28.76
N GLY A 197 -6.57 -18.72 -27.53
CA GLY A 197 -5.38 -19.51 -27.25
C GLY A 197 -5.30 -20.12 -25.84
N THR A 198 -4.28 -20.96 -25.63
CA THR A 198 -3.88 -21.44 -24.31
C THR A 198 -2.76 -20.57 -23.80
N PHE A 199 -2.94 -19.99 -22.60
CA PHE A 199 -2.00 -19.00 -22.03
C PHE A 199 -1.14 -19.57 -20.90
N ASP A 200 -1.37 -20.83 -20.50
CA ASP A 200 -0.76 -21.44 -19.31
C ASP A 200 0.77 -21.50 -19.39
N PHE A 201 1.31 -21.72 -20.58
CA PHE A 201 2.76 -21.79 -20.80
C PHE A 201 3.47 -20.47 -20.43
N PHE A 202 2.92 -19.34 -20.85
CA PHE A 202 3.51 -18.00 -20.60
C PHE A 202 3.37 -17.55 -19.15
N LEU A 203 2.45 -18.16 -18.44
CA LEU A 203 2.18 -17.87 -17.03
C LEU A 203 2.78 -18.92 -16.10
N ALA A 204 3.49 -19.93 -16.63
CA ALA A 204 4.21 -20.89 -15.80
C ALA A 204 5.20 -20.15 -14.89
N ASN A 205 5.24 -20.50 -13.62
CA ASN A 205 6.26 -19.97 -12.75
C ASN A 205 7.62 -20.53 -13.21
N PRO A 206 8.64 -19.70 -13.34
CA PRO A 206 9.99 -20.18 -13.55
C PRO A 206 10.37 -21.08 -12.37
N ALA A 207 11.29 -22.02 -12.61
CA ALA A 207 11.85 -22.83 -11.53
C ALA A 207 12.35 -21.90 -10.42
N PRO A 208 12.18 -22.27 -9.14
CA PRO A 208 12.60 -21.42 -8.04
C PRO A 208 14.08 -21.09 -8.20
N VAL A 209 14.36 -19.82 -8.43
CA VAL A 209 15.72 -19.30 -8.37
C VAL A 209 16.12 -19.44 -6.90
N HIS A 210 17.20 -20.16 -6.65
CA HIS A 210 17.82 -20.44 -5.36
C HIS A 210 17.23 -19.71 -4.17
N GLU A 211 16.71 -20.43 -3.17
CA GLU A 211 16.28 -19.85 -1.92
C GLU A 211 17.44 -19.03 -1.34
N ARG A 212 17.26 -17.72 -1.35
CA ARG A 212 18.21 -16.83 -0.72
C ARG A 212 17.94 -16.89 0.78
N VAL A 213 18.72 -17.67 1.48
CA VAL A 213 18.73 -17.64 2.95
C VAL A 213 19.18 -16.24 3.35
N LEU A 214 18.26 -15.45 3.89
CA LEU A 214 18.60 -14.16 4.47
C LEU A 214 19.41 -14.44 5.75
N PRO A 215 20.57 -13.80 5.95
CA PRO A 215 21.28 -13.92 7.21
C PRO A 215 20.38 -13.44 8.34
N ALA A 216 20.34 -14.17 9.44
CA ALA A 216 19.73 -13.69 10.68
C ALA A 216 20.67 -12.65 11.31
N PHE A 217 20.10 -11.73 12.09
CA PHE A 217 20.92 -10.83 12.92
C PHE A 217 21.72 -11.66 13.92
N ASP A 218 22.98 -11.33 14.07
CA ASP A 218 23.79 -11.89 15.13
C ASP A 218 23.52 -11.20 16.49
N ASP A 219 24.16 -11.69 17.54
CA ASP A 219 23.95 -11.17 18.89
C ASP A 219 24.42 -9.72 19.03
N ASP A 220 25.51 -9.33 18.37
CA ASP A 220 26.04 -7.97 18.41
C ASP A 220 25.14 -6.99 17.64
N GLU A 221 24.66 -7.39 16.48
CA GLU A 221 23.68 -6.61 15.70
C GLU A 221 22.36 -6.45 16.47
N THR A 222 21.87 -7.53 17.08
CA THR A 222 20.65 -7.51 17.92
C THR A 222 20.82 -6.56 19.12
N LYS A 223 21.97 -6.62 19.77
CA LYS A 223 22.32 -5.72 20.89
C LYS A 223 22.38 -4.26 20.42
N ALA A 224 23.05 -3.99 19.31
CA ALA A 224 23.15 -2.64 18.75
C ALA A 224 21.77 -2.06 18.39
N ILE A 225 20.86 -2.88 17.84
CA ILE A 225 19.48 -2.48 17.56
C ILE A 225 18.76 -2.07 18.85
N LEU A 226 18.84 -2.87 19.89
CA LEU A 226 18.18 -2.59 21.18
C LEU A 226 18.76 -1.35 21.87
N GLU A 227 20.07 -1.17 21.85
CA GLU A 227 20.76 -0.01 22.42
C GLU A 227 20.48 1.30 21.67
N SER A 228 20.13 1.23 20.39
CA SER A 228 19.76 2.40 19.58
C SER A 228 18.39 3.00 19.95
N ILE A 229 17.59 2.29 20.73
CA ILE A 229 16.22 2.73 21.10
C ILE A 229 16.29 3.56 22.38
N ASP A 230 15.92 4.83 22.31
CA ASP A 230 15.86 5.72 23.48
C ASP A 230 14.66 5.42 24.37
N THR A 231 14.85 4.54 25.36
CA THR A 231 13.83 4.12 26.33
C THR A 231 13.47 5.21 27.37
N SER A 232 14.12 6.37 27.37
CA SER A 232 13.70 7.50 28.19
C SER A 232 12.39 8.12 27.71
N THR A 233 12.03 7.94 26.44
CA THR A 233 10.81 8.44 25.82
C THR A 233 9.68 7.41 25.87
N LYS A 234 8.43 7.87 25.94
CA LYS A 234 7.25 6.99 25.85
C LYS A 234 7.20 6.18 24.56
N GLN A 235 7.61 6.78 23.45
CA GLN A 235 7.67 6.13 22.17
C GLN A 235 8.76 5.05 22.14
N GLY A 236 9.95 5.37 22.66
CA GLY A 236 11.05 4.42 22.69
C GLY A 236 10.76 3.22 23.59
N ARG A 237 10.08 3.39 24.75
CA ARG A 237 9.62 2.25 25.56
C ARG A 237 8.66 1.34 24.79
N ARG A 238 7.73 1.92 24.04
CA ARG A 238 6.84 1.13 23.15
C ARG A 238 7.63 0.37 22.11
N ASP A 239 8.52 1.07 21.43
CA ASP A 239 9.27 0.50 20.31
C ASP A 239 10.23 -0.61 20.81
N TYR A 240 10.85 -0.41 21.99
CA TYR A 240 11.66 -1.42 22.66
C TYR A 240 10.84 -2.68 23.02
N ALA A 241 9.65 -2.51 23.61
CA ALA A 241 8.76 -3.63 23.94
C ALA A 241 8.34 -4.41 22.68
N VAL A 242 8.06 -3.72 21.59
CA VAL A 242 7.69 -4.33 20.31
C VAL A 242 8.85 -5.13 19.72
N VAL A 243 10.07 -4.56 19.72
CA VAL A 243 11.28 -5.25 19.19
C VAL A 243 11.61 -6.46 20.04
N MET A 244 11.53 -6.34 21.38
CA MET A 244 11.75 -7.47 22.30
C MET A 244 10.75 -8.61 22.08
N LEU A 245 9.46 -8.28 21.90
CA LEU A 245 8.44 -9.29 21.57
C LEU A 245 8.75 -9.96 20.24
N ALA A 246 9.12 -9.19 19.21
CA ALA A 246 9.43 -9.75 17.90
C ALA A 246 10.64 -10.69 17.95
N LEU A 247 11.71 -10.30 18.65
CA LEU A 247 12.91 -11.11 18.81
C LEU A 247 12.66 -12.42 19.56
N ASP A 248 11.88 -12.36 20.65
CA ASP A 248 11.67 -13.53 21.51
C ASP A 248 10.61 -14.50 20.98
N THR A 249 9.62 -13.99 20.23
CA THR A 249 8.46 -14.79 19.81
C THR A 249 8.42 -15.09 18.32
N GLY A 250 9.15 -14.34 17.50
CA GLY A 250 9.05 -14.42 16.04
C GLY A 250 7.69 -13.97 15.48
N LEU A 251 6.86 -13.29 16.28
CA LEU A 251 5.56 -12.77 15.85
C LEU A 251 5.75 -11.72 14.75
N ARG A 252 4.83 -11.72 13.79
CA ARG A 252 4.81 -10.68 12.77
C ARG A 252 4.44 -9.33 13.38
N TRP A 253 4.96 -8.26 12.81
CA TRP A 253 4.60 -6.89 13.20
C TRP A 253 3.08 -6.67 13.28
N SER A 254 2.31 -7.17 12.29
CA SER A 254 0.85 -7.06 12.29
C SER A 254 0.19 -7.72 13.49
N ASP A 255 0.71 -8.87 13.93
CA ASP A 255 0.17 -9.62 15.04
C ASP A 255 0.48 -8.91 16.37
N ILE A 256 1.70 -8.40 16.52
CA ILE A 256 2.11 -7.60 17.69
C ILE A 256 1.29 -6.29 17.76
N ALA A 257 1.11 -5.60 16.64
CA ALA A 257 0.39 -4.33 16.60
C ALA A 257 -1.11 -4.43 16.96
N LYS A 258 -1.70 -5.60 16.77
CA LYS A 258 -3.11 -5.90 17.10
C LYS A 258 -3.29 -6.57 18.45
N MET A 259 -2.21 -6.89 19.14
CA MET A 259 -2.24 -7.58 20.41
C MET A 259 -2.97 -6.76 21.47
N GLN A 260 -3.84 -7.41 22.21
CA GLN A 260 -4.60 -6.82 23.32
C GLN A 260 -3.94 -7.19 24.66
N LEU A 261 -4.25 -6.42 25.71
CA LEU A 261 -3.74 -6.73 27.04
C LEU A 261 -4.24 -8.11 27.55
N SER A 262 -5.43 -8.53 27.12
CA SER A 262 -6.01 -9.84 27.42
C SER A 262 -5.26 -11.01 26.80
N ASP A 263 -4.44 -10.75 25.77
CA ASP A 263 -3.66 -11.78 25.09
C ASP A 263 -2.41 -12.17 25.88
N ILE A 264 -2.06 -11.38 26.92
CA ILE A 264 -0.91 -11.62 27.78
C ILE A 264 -1.39 -12.28 29.08
N LEU A 265 -1.04 -13.54 29.26
CA LEU A 265 -1.35 -14.33 30.43
C LEU A 265 -0.18 -14.29 31.41
N TRP A 266 -0.09 -13.22 32.20
CA TRP A 266 1.05 -12.93 33.09
C TRP A 266 1.38 -14.08 34.05
N GLU A 267 0.36 -14.67 34.70
CA GLU A 267 0.53 -15.77 35.65
C GLU A 267 1.12 -17.01 34.98
N LYS A 268 0.75 -17.26 33.72
CA LYS A 268 1.21 -18.43 32.94
C LYS A 268 2.51 -18.13 32.20
N ARG A 269 2.90 -16.86 32.09
CA ARG A 269 3.99 -16.40 31.25
C ARG A 269 3.79 -16.84 29.79
N GLU A 270 2.59 -16.61 29.27
CA GLU A 270 2.20 -16.97 27.93
C GLU A 270 1.60 -15.77 27.19
N ILE A 271 1.75 -15.77 25.87
CA ILE A 271 1.05 -14.88 24.95
C ILE A 271 0.15 -15.74 24.07
N ARG A 272 -1.12 -15.37 23.95
CA ARG A 272 -2.09 -16.00 23.05
C ARG A 272 -2.52 -15.03 22.00
N VAL A 273 -2.15 -15.28 20.77
CA VAL A 273 -2.51 -14.44 19.61
C VAL A 273 -3.17 -15.29 18.53
N LYS A 274 -4.09 -14.68 17.81
CA LYS A 274 -4.63 -15.24 16.58
C LYS A 274 -3.90 -14.56 15.41
N GLN A 275 -3.11 -15.33 14.68
CA GLN A 275 -2.34 -14.79 13.56
C GLN A 275 -3.28 -14.27 12.46
N GLU A 276 -3.15 -13.00 12.10
CA GLU A 276 -4.01 -12.37 11.09
C GLU A 276 -3.91 -13.04 9.70
N LYS A 277 -2.72 -13.42 9.29
CA LYS A 277 -2.48 -13.96 7.94
C LYS A 277 -2.99 -15.37 7.73
N THR A 278 -2.98 -16.20 8.77
CA THR A 278 -3.29 -17.62 8.71
C THR A 278 -4.55 -18.02 9.47
N ASP A 279 -5.13 -17.06 10.21
CA ASP A 279 -6.26 -17.25 11.12
C ASP A 279 -6.02 -18.35 12.18
N THR A 280 -4.74 -18.65 12.47
CA THR A 280 -4.33 -19.72 13.36
C THR A 280 -4.10 -19.19 14.78
N PRO A 281 -4.72 -19.78 15.80
CA PRO A 281 -4.40 -19.47 17.19
C PRO A 281 -3.01 -19.99 17.55
N LEU A 282 -2.23 -19.16 18.24
CA LEU A 282 -0.88 -19.47 18.65
C LEU A 282 -0.70 -19.11 20.12
N THR A 283 -0.09 -20.02 20.89
CA THR A 283 0.33 -19.77 22.27
C THR A 283 1.86 -19.85 22.31
N LEU A 284 2.49 -18.81 22.82
CA LEU A 284 3.93 -18.65 22.89
C LEU A 284 4.37 -18.35 24.31
N PRO A 285 5.57 -18.77 24.76
CA PRO A 285 6.10 -18.38 26.03
C PRO A 285 6.43 -16.88 26.04
N LEU A 286 6.11 -16.22 27.16
CA LEU A 286 6.55 -14.86 27.45
C LEU A 286 7.82 -14.92 28.28
N THR A 287 8.96 -14.60 27.68
CA THR A 287 10.24 -14.57 28.39
C THR A 287 10.26 -13.44 29.41
N LEU A 288 11.12 -13.53 30.42
CA LEU A 288 11.24 -12.50 31.44
C LEU A 288 11.61 -11.14 30.83
N ARG A 289 12.55 -11.10 29.89
CA ARG A 289 13.01 -9.87 29.24
C ARG A 289 11.91 -9.20 28.40
N ALA A 290 11.18 -9.97 27.61
CA ALA A 290 10.04 -9.42 26.84
C ALA A 290 8.90 -9.00 27.75
N GLY A 291 8.61 -9.79 28.78
CA GLY A 291 7.59 -9.46 29.78
C GLY A 291 7.90 -8.17 30.55
N THR A 292 9.15 -7.98 30.97
CA THR A 292 9.57 -6.73 31.63
C THR A 292 9.43 -5.54 30.68
N ALA A 293 9.91 -5.63 29.46
CA ALA A 293 9.78 -4.55 28.49
C ALA A 293 8.32 -4.17 28.19
N VAL A 294 7.44 -5.16 28.09
CA VAL A 294 5.99 -4.93 27.88
C VAL A 294 5.35 -4.31 29.11
N ALA A 295 5.70 -4.78 30.33
CA ALA A 295 5.18 -4.23 31.58
C ALA A 295 5.61 -2.75 31.74
N ASP A 296 6.87 -2.43 31.49
CA ASP A 296 7.40 -1.05 31.52
C ASP A 296 6.62 -0.14 30.55
N TYR A 297 6.39 -0.61 29.33
CA TYR A 297 5.57 0.15 28.37
C TYR A 297 4.14 0.37 28.88
N ILE A 298 3.48 -0.69 29.38
CA ILE A 298 2.09 -0.62 29.83
C ILE A 298 1.92 0.34 31.00
N LEU A 299 2.83 0.24 31.99
CA LEU A 299 2.72 0.98 33.25
C LEU A 299 3.16 2.44 33.10
N GLU A 300 4.26 2.68 32.37
CA GLU A 300 4.95 3.99 32.37
C GLU A 300 4.71 4.83 31.11
N ALA A 301 4.37 4.21 29.98
CA ALA A 301 4.39 4.89 28.70
C ALA A 301 3.07 4.83 27.91
N ARG A 302 2.26 3.79 28.10
CA ARG A 302 1.03 3.59 27.34
C ARG A 302 0.03 4.73 27.64
N PRO A 303 -0.55 5.36 26.59
CA PRO A 303 -1.63 6.31 26.79
C PRO A 303 -2.82 5.66 27.52
N LYS A 304 -3.39 6.36 28.49
CA LYS A 304 -4.65 5.93 29.10
C LYS A 304 -5.73 6.08 28.03
N CYS A 305 -6.31 4.97 27.60
CA CYS A 305 -7.49 4.99 26.75
C CYS A 305 -8.72 5.15 27.67
N SER A 306 -9.55 6.12 27.33
CA SER A 306 -10.91 6.25 27.91
C SER A 306 -11.81 5.18 27.33
#